data_fbec89ebca2a9828a235e2e0cee55f97
#
_entry.id   fbec89ebca2a9828a235e2e0cee55f97
#
_cell.length_a   1.000
_cell.length_b   1.000
_cell.length_c   1.000
_cell.angle_alpha   90.00
_cell.angle_beta   90.00
_cell.angle_gamma   90.00
#
_symmetry.space_group_name_H-M   'P 1'
#
loop_
_entity.id
_entity.type
_entity.pdbx_description
1 polymer ?
#
loop_
_entity_poly.entity_id
_entity_poly.type
_entity_poly.pdbx_seq_one_letter_code
_entity_poly.pdbx_strand_id
1 'polypeptide(L)'
;MFLRGDRHAFIVDAGTSTDGLDRIPDLTPEQIHKAEYLFITHSHRDHTGAIEYLVKQGFEGPVLMSNQTYRQLHYKPWNTMILDSTAPELELEPGFLVKWGRTGHCAGAVWFHIFVEGRSLFFSGDYRENDTFYRCDAVRGLHADMAVIDAAYSRMDRGRDLRIQVADTASSLMKDGAPLLLPVPHYGRGLSMGILFHETFGRDHGIYMSPKLYDEWLHLGHRKYFVHDEITELPFSIFQRWDNETIEKGNIYFLTDAQLSRASSRQLILDHPDMGVLLTGSIHGYGKARCFFQTGRAKFALWPNHLTWQEMEDLKAENDMPLVVPFHNKKVKPENDTFIF
;
A
#
# COMPACT_ATOMS: atom_id res chain seq x y z
N MET A 1 -11.65 10.12 -4.46
CA MET A 1 -13.09 9.92 -4.75
C MET A 1 -13.89 10.98 -4.01
N PHE A 2 -14.84 11.67 -4.68
CA PHE A 2 -15.73 12.66 -4.06
C PHE A 2 -17.12 12.05 -3.87
N LEU A 3 -17.67 12.18 -2.67
CA LEU A 3 -18.99 11.68 -2.29
C LEU A 3 -19.89 12.84 -1.84
N ARG A 4 -21.14 12.80 -2.24
CA ARG A 4 -22.13 13.82 -1.89
C ARG A 4 -23.48 13.20 -1.57
N GLY A 5 -24.02 13.54 -0.41
CA GLY A 5 -25.41 13.35 -0.02
C GLY A 5 -26.24 14.64 -0.18
N ASP A 6 -27.36 14.71 0.52
CA ASP A 6 -28.22 15.89 0.53
C ASP A 6 -27.61 17.06 1.31
N ARG A 7 -26.92 16.77 2.43
CA ARG A 7 -26.37 17.76 3.35
C ARG A 7 -24.83 17.72 3.39
N HIS A 8 -24.25 16.54 3.34
CA HIS A 8 -22.82 16.33 3.53
C HIS A 8 -22.09 15.98 2.24
N ALA A 9 -20.86 16.46 2.11
CA ALA A 9 -19.95 16.06 1.05
C ALA A 9 -18.54 15.84 1.60
N PHE A 10 -17.86 14.81 1.13
CA PHE A 10 -16.50 14.51 1.58
C PHE A 10 -15.67 13.81 0.49
N ILE A 11 -14.38 13.74 0.71
CA ILE A 11 -13.45 13.08 -0.19
C ILE A 11 -12.79 11.90 0.55
N VAL A 12 -12.64 10.77 -0.12
CA VAL A 12 -11.82 9.65 0.33
C VAL A 12 -10.66 9.49 -0.62
N ASP A 13 -9.46 9.60 -0.09
CA ASP A 13 -8.17 9.65 -0.75
C ASP A 13 -8.04 10.76 -1.82
N ALA A 14 -6.84 11.29 -1.91
CA ALA A 14 -6.46 12.35 -2.82
C ALA A 14 -5.13 12.02 -3.48
N GLY A 15 -5.13 10.98 -4.32
CA GLY A 15 -3.95 10.45 -4.97
C GLY A 15 -3.60 11.07 -6.31
N THR A 16 -2.42 10.72 -6.82
CA THR A 16 -2.03 10.95 -8.20
C THR A 16 -1.93 9.63 -8.96
N SER A 17 -2.07 9.65 -10.29
CA SER A 17 -2.01 8.42 -11.09
C SER A 17 -0.68 7.68 -10.95
N THR A 18 -0.73 6.33 -11.01
CA THR A 18 0.44 5.44 -10.93
C THR A 18 1.08 5.12 -12.29
N ASP A 19 0.61 5.75 -13.37
CA ASP A 19 1.14 5.53 -14.72
C ASP A 19 2.47 6.24 -14.98
N GLY A 20 2.92 7.09 -14.06
CA GLY A 20 4.14 7.92 -14.16
C GLY A 20 3.88 9.31 -14.74
N LEU A 21 2.62 9.69 -14.95
CA LEU A 21 2.22 11.02 -15.42
C LEU A 21 1.73 11.92 -14.27
N ASP A 22 1.60 11.39 -13.07
CA ASP A 22 1.18 12.10 -11.84
C ASP A 22 -0.11 12.93 -12.02
N ARG A 23 -1.08 12.38 -12.77
CA ARG A 23 -2.36 13.05 -12.97
C ARG A 23 -3.11 13.18 -11.66
N ILE A 24 -3.63 14.36 -11.41
CA ILE A 24 -4.46 14.68 -10.24
C ILE A 24 -5.90 14.18 -10.43
N PRO A 25 -6.70 14.04 -9.34
CA PRO A 25 -8.12 13.74 -9.43
C PRO A 25 -8.88 14.79 -10.26
N ASP A 26 -9.84 14.33 -11.05
CA ASP A 26 -10.73 15.20 -11.83
C ASP A 26 -11.88 15.70 -10.94
N LEU A 27 -11.58 16.66 -10.08
CA LEU A 27 -12.53 17.33 -9.19
C LEU A 27 -12.68 18.80 -9.59
N THR A 28 -13.91 19.27 -9.67
CA THR A 28 -14.15 20.70 -9.90
C THR A 28 -13.85 21.53 -8.66
N PRO A 29 -13.52 22.84 -8.81
CA PRO A 29 -13.34 23.72 -7.65
C PRO A 29 -14.56 23.74 -6.72
N GLU A 30 -15.78 23.64 -7.26
CA GLU A 30 -17.01 23.56 -6.47
C GLU A 30 -17.04 22.30 -5.60
N GLN A 31 -16.66 21.13 -6.12
CA GLN A 31 -16.59 19.88 -5.36
C GLN A 31 -15.55 19.98 -4.24
N ILE A 32 -14.39 20.58 -4.54
CA ILE A 32 -13.32 20.76 -3.56
C ILE A 32 -13.77 21.68 -2.41
N HIS A 33 -14.44 22.80 -2.71
CA HIS A 33 -14.95 23.73 -1.69
C HIS A 33 -16.12 23.14 -0.88
N LYS A 34 -16.93 22.27 -1.48
CA LYS A 34 -18.05 21.62 -0.79
C LYS A 34 -17.62 20.47 0.13
N ALA A 35 -16.45 19.91 -0.09
CA ALA A 35 -15.98 18.81 0.73
C ALA A 35 -15.66 19.27 2.16
N GLU A 36 -16.43 18.75 3.12
CA GLU A 36 -16.28 19.06 4.56
C GLU A 36 -15.11 18.30 5.18
N TYR A 37 -14.81 17.10 4.68
CA TYR A 37 -13.79 16.19 5.19
C TYR A 37 -12.99 15.56 4.07
N LEU A 38 -11.71 15.28 4.35
CA LEU A 38 -10.85 14.42 3.52
C LEU A 38 -10.36 13.25 4.37
N PHE A 39 -10.79 12.04 4.04
CA PHE A 39 -10.35 10.81 4.68
C PHE A 39 -9.18 10.22 3.90
N ILE A 40 -8.06 9.93 4.56
CA ILE A 40 -6.87 9.32 3.95
C ILE A 40 -6.67 7.93 4.51
N THR A 41 -6.74 6.93 3.63
CA THR A 41 -6.59 5.53 4.00
C THR A 41 -5.15 5.20 4.37
N HIS A 42 -4.17 5.65 3.59
CA HIS A 42 -2.74 5.42 3.86
C HIS A 42 -1.83 6.39 3.09
N SER A 43 -0.52 6.27 3.26
CA SER A 43 0.47 7.27 2.85
C SER A 43 0.97 7.15 1.40
N HIS A 44 0.62 6.12 0.64
CA HIS A 44 1.11 5.96 -0.72
C HIS A 44 0.65 7.12 -1.62
N ARG A 45 1.46 7.42 -2.65
CA ARG A 45 1.28 8.59 -3.48
C ARG A 45 -0.03 8.58 -4.30
N ASP A 46 -0.48 7.41 -4.69
CA ASP A 46 -1.76 7.21 -5.37
C ASP A 46 -2.99 7.41 -4.45
N HIS A 47 -2.77 7.63 -3.15
CA HIS A 47 -3.78 8.00 -2.16
C HIS A 47 -3.58 9.40 -1.58
N THR A 48 -2.38 9.97 -1.67
CA THR A 48 -2.03 11.23 -0.98
C THR A 48 -1.40 12.30 -1.87
N GLY A 49 -0.98 11.94 -3.08
CA GLY A 49 -0.15 12.81 -3.93
C GLY A 49 -0.80 14.13 -4.35
N ALA A 50 -2.13 14.23 -4.27
CA ALA A 50 -2.87 15.44 -4.61
C ALA A 50 -3.39 16.23 -3.40
N ILE A 51 -3.05 15.86 -2.14
CA ILE A 51 -3.52 16.60 -0.95
C ILE A 51 -3.12 18.07 -1.03
N GLU A 52 -1.85 18.35 -1.34
CA GLU A 52 -1.34 19.73 -1.46
C GLU A 52 -2.08 20.51 -2.56
N TYR A 53 -2.42 19.84 -3.67
CA TYR A 53 -3.22 20.43 -4.74
C TYR A 53 -4.62 20.79 -4.25
N LEU A 54 -5.34 19.89 -3.55
CA LEU A 54 -6.69 20.17 -3.05
C LEU A 54 -6.68 21.36 -2.07
N VAL A 55 -5.70 21.43 -1.17
CA VAL A 55 -5.56 22.56 -0.25
C VAL A 55 -5.31 23.87 -1.01
N LYS A 56 -4.45 23.86 -2.04
CA LYS A 56 -4.22 25.04 -2.90
C LYS A 56 -5.46 25.43 -3.73
N GLN A 57 -6.35 24.48 -4.04
CA GLN A 57 -7.61 24.75 -4.73
C GLN A 57 -8.75 25.12 -3.78
N GLY A 58 -8.48 25.32 -2.49
CA GLY A 58 -9.43 25.85 -1.52
C GLY A 58 -10.14 24.78 -0.66
N PHE A 59 -9.61 23.57 -0.55
CA PHE A 59 -10.07 22.64 0.48
C PHE A 59 -9.62 23.13 1.87
N GLU A 60 -10.58 23.36 2.77
CA GLU A 60 -10.35 23.90 4.12
C GLU A 60 -10.72 22.93 5.24
N GLY A 61 -11.42 21.85 4.92
CA GLY A 61 -11.87 20.85 5.87
C GLY A 61 -10.73 20.09 6.56
N PRO A 62 -11.01 19.41 7.68
CA PRO A 62 -10.02 18.55 8.32
C PRO A 62 -9.66 17.34 7.44
N VAL A 63 -8.36 16.96 7.50
CA VAL A 63 -7.83 15.77 6.85
C VAL A 63 -7.66 14.68 7.91
N LEU A 64 -8.48 13.63 7.83
CA LEU A 64 -8.49 12.52 8.80
C LEU A 64 -7.56 11.41 8.33
N MET A 65 -6.64 10.99 9.20
CA MET A 65 -5.72 9.90 8.91
C MET A 65 -5.10 9.31 10.19
N SER A 66 -4.51 8.13 10.09
CA SER A 66 -3.72 7.59 11.19
C SER A 66 -2.47 8.43 11.47
N ASN A 67 -1.97 8.42 12.71
CA ASN A 67 -0.72 9.09 13.07
C ASN A 67 0.47 8.59 12.24
N GLN A 68 0.51 7.29 11.93
CA GLN A 68 1.60 6.74 11.13
C GLN A 68 1.52 7.22 9.68
N THR A 69 0.34 7.25 9.07
CA THR A 69 0.13 7.87 7.75
C THR A 69 0.60 9.32 7.76
N TYR A 70 0.19 10.13 8.74
CA TYR A 70 0.64 11.51 8.87
C TYR A 70 2.16 11.64 8.92
N ARG A 71 2.85 10.80 9.71
CA ARG A 71 4.33 10.81 9.79
C ARG A 71 5.01 10.53 8.46
N GLN A 72 4.41 9.69 7.63
CA GLN A 72 4.94 9.26 6.33
C GLN A 72 4.69 10.26 5.19
N LEU A 73 3.74 11.22 5.34
CA LEU A 73 3.46 12.21 4.32
C LEU A 73 4.63 13.17 4.10
N HIS A 74 4.85 13.56 2.85
CA HIS A 74 5.75 14.66 2.49
C HIS A 74 5.12 16.02 2.79
N TYR A 75 3.89 16.23 2.32
CA TYR A 75 3.11 17.42 2.61
C TYR A 75 2.29 17.21 3.88
N LYS A 76 2.39 18.14 4.86
CA LYS A 76 1.64 18.10 6.12
C LYS A 76 0.49 19.10 6.04
N PRO A 77 -0.76 18.66 5.84
CA PRO A 77 -1.90 19.59 5.86
C PRO A 77 -2.04 20.22 7.24
N TRP A 78 -2.34 21.52 7.26
CA TRP A 78 -2.42 22.31 8.48
C TRP A 78 -3.63 21.91 9.37
N ASN A 79 -4.74 21.49 8.75
CA ASN A 79 -5.95 21.06 9.42
C ASN A 79 -6.00 19.51 9.40
N THR A 80 -5.22 18.86 10.27
CA THR A 80 -5.17 17.40 10.35
C THR A 80 -5.83 16.91 11.63
N MET A 81 -6.73 15.94 11.49
CA MET A 81 -7.33 15.18 12.58
C MET A 81 -6.74 13.78 12.63
N ILE A 82 -6.04 13.45 13.70
CA ILE A 82 -5.41 12.14 13.88
C ILE A 82 -6.41 11.17 14.48
N LEU A 83 -6.61 10.03 13.79
CA LEU A 83 -7.45 8.94 14.26
C LEU A 83 -6.84 8.26 15.49
N ASP A 84 -7.63 8.13 16.56
CA ASP A 84 -7.19 7.48 17.79
C ASP A 84 -7.19 5.95 17.61
N SER A 85 -6.03 5.33 17.74
CA SER A 85 -5.88 3.88 17.61
C SER A 85 -6.52 3.08 18.76
N THR A 86 -6.86 3.74 19.88
CA THR A 86 -7.49 3.12 21.05
C THR A 86 -9.01 3.23 21.05
N ALA A 87 -9.56 4.14 20.24
CA ALA A 87 -11.00 4.35 20.07
C ALA A 87 -11.31 4.39 18.55
N PRO A 88 -11.56 3.23 17.90
CA PRO A 88 -11.63 3.13 16.44
C PRO A 88 -12.97 3.62 15.86
N GLU A 89 -13.58 4.60 16.50
CA GLU A 89 -14.78 5.29 16.01
C GLU A 89 -14.80 6.74 16.46
N LEU A 90 -15.43 7.60 15.67
CA LEU A 90 -15.58 9.04 15.92
C LEU A 90 -16.89 9.53 15.31
N GLU A 91 -17.71 10.21 16.13
CA GLU A 91 -18.83 10.98 15.63
C GLU A 91 -18.34 12.39 15.30
N LEU A 92 -18.32 12.74 14.01
CA LEU A 92 -17.88 14.05 13.51
C LEU A 92 -18.93 15.12 13.79
N GLU A 93 -20.19 14.76 13.53
CA GLU A 93 -21.39 15.54 13.76
C GLU A 93 -22.55 14.58 14.08
N PRO A 94 -23.67 15.05 14.69
CA PRO A 94 -24.81 14.19 14.98
C PRO A 94 -25.29 13.42 13.75
N GLY A 95 -25.13 12.09 13.77
CA GLY A 95 -25.50 11.21 12.65
C GLY A 95 -24.44 11.09 11.55
N PHE A 96 -23.23 11.63 11.76
CA PHE A 96 -22.07 11.37 10.91
C PHE A 96 -20.99 10.64 11.73
N LEU A 97 -21.07 9.32 11.74
CA LEU A 97 -20.17 8.43 12.48
C LEU A 97 -19.15 7.78 11.52
N VAL A 98 -17.91 7.75 11.92
CA VAL A 98 -16.80 7.10 11.19
C VAL A 98 -16.18 6.02 12.06
N LYS A 99 -16.03 4.82 11.53
CA LYS A 99 -15.26 3.73 12.12
C LYS A 99 -14.07 3.39 11.23
N TRP A 100 -13.00 2.86 11.80
CA TRP A 100 -11.81 2.45 11.06
C TRP A 100 -11.11 1.27 11.70
N GLY A 101 -10.33 0.57 10.89
CA GLY A 101 -9.44 -0.49 11.33
C GLY A 101 -8.25 -0.64 10.38
N ARG A 102 -7.26 -1.43 10.78
CA ARG A 102 -6.04 -1.65 10.00
C ARG A 102 -6.33 -2.52 8.78
N THR A 103 -5.65 -2.24 7.66
CA THR A 103 -5.85 -2.98 6.40
C THR A 103 -4.82 -4.07 6.14
N GLY A 104 -3.69 -4.12 6.87
CA GLY A 104 -2.61 -5.06 6.61
C GLY A 104 -1.74 -4.74 5.37
N HIS A 105 -1.98 -3.60 4.70
CA HIS A 105 -1.22 -3.21 3.51
C HIS A 105 0.13 -2.55 3.83
N CYS A 106 0.13 -1.63 4.77
CA CYS A 106 1.34 -0.98 5.31
C CYS A 106 1.05 -0.38 6.69
N ALA A 107 2.11 0.03 7.40
CA ALA A 107 1.93 0.67 8.71
C ALA A 107 1.13 1.97 8.60
N GLY A 108 0.05 2.03 9.35
CA GLY A 108 -0.87 3.17 9.38
C GLY A 108 -2.00 3.11 8.36
N ALA A 109 -2.01 2.14 7.47
CA ALA A 109 -3.11 1.94 6.54
C ALA A 109 -4.39 1.51 7.27
N VAL A 110 -5.51 2.18 6.93
CA VAL A 110 -6.83 1.96 7.54
C VAL A 110 -7.92 1.84 6.48
N TRP A 111 -8.91 0.99 6.78
CA TRP A 111 -10.20 1.02 6.12
C TRP A 111 -11.13 1.98 6.87
N PHE A 112 -12.14 2.51 6.18
CA PHE A 112 -13.19 3.35 6.77
C PHE A 112 -14.57 2.73 6.57
N HIS A 113 -15.41 2.82 7.63
CA HIS A 113 -16.83 2.55 7.57
C HIS A 113 -17.56 3.80 8.06
N ILE A 114 -18.28 4.47 7.15
CA ILE A 114 -18.85 5.79 7.34
C ILE A 114 -20.38 5.68 7.33
N PHE A 115 -20.99 6.18 8.40
CA PHE A 115 -22.45 6.32 8.52
C PHE A 115 -22.82 7.78 8.41
N VAL A 116 -23.58 8.14 7.42
CA VAL A 116 -23.98 9.52 7.14
C VAL A 116 -25.34 9.55 6.43
N GLU A 117 -26.24 10.43 6.85
CA GLU A 117 -27.58 10.60 6.26
C GLU A 117 -28.39 9.30 6.15
N GLY A 118 -28.25 8.41 7.15
CA GLY A 118 -28.92 7.11 7.17
C GLY A 118 -28.32 6.08 6.20
N ARG A 119 -27.21 6.38 5.56
CA ARG A 119 -26.45 5.47 4.68
C ARG A 119 -25.21 4.95 5.37
N SER A 120 -24.80 3.77 4.97
CA SER A 120 -23.59 3.07 5.41
C SER A 120 -22.66 2.85 4.22
N LEU A 121 -21.45 3.43 4.28
CA LEU A 121 -20.47 3.44 3.20
C LEU A 121 -19.14 2.82 3.67
N PHE A 122 -18.60 1.88 2.93
CA PHE A 122 -17.36 1.21 3.27
C PHE A 122 -16.26 1.48 2.24
N PHE A 123 -15.05 1.77 2.72
CA PHE A 123 -13.85 2.00 1.92
C PHE A 123 -12.73 1.13 2.44
N SER A 124 -12.34 0.11 1.70
CA SER A 124 -11.29 -0.81 2.14
C SER A 124 -9.91 -0.14 2.24
N GLY A 125 -9.66 0.94 1.51
CA GLY A 125 -8.29 1.31 1.18
C GLY A 125 -7.58 0.14 0.49
N ASP A 126 -6.26 0.20 0.35
CA ASP A 126 -5.49 -0.96 -0.05
C ASP A 126 -5.53 -2.00 1.07
N TYR A 127 -6.01 -3.20 0.76
CA TYR A 127 -6.38 -4.18 1.77
C TYR A 127 -5.66 -5.52 1.55
N ARG A 128 -5.05 -6.03 2.62
CA ARG A 128 -4.40 -7.33 2.61
C ARG A 128 -4.52 -8.01 3.97
N GLU A 129 -5.48 -8.91 4.13
CA GLU A 129 -5.77 -9.57 5.40
C GLU A 129 -4.66 -10.52 5.86
N ASN A 130 -4.08 -11.27 4.94
CA ASN A 130 -3.09 -12.30 5.22
C ASN A 130 -1.65 -11.82 4.91
N ASP A 131 -1.30 -10.59 5.30
CA ASP A 131 0.08 -10.12 5.19
C ASP A 131 0.99 -10.85 6.20
N THR A 132 2.28 -11.03 5.87
CA THR A 132 3.24 -11.74 6.72
C THR A 132 3.82 -10.88 7.84
N PHE A 133 3.63 -9.57 7.77
CA PHE A 133 4.20 -8.61 8.71
C PHE A 133 3.14 -7.74 9.37
N TYR A 134 2.25 -7.12 8.56
CA TYR A 134 1.29 -6.14 9.05
C TYR A 134 -0.01 -6.79 9.52
N ARG A 135 -0.52 -6.34 10.68
CA ARG A 135 -1.83 -6.73 11.17
C ARG A 135 -2.95 -6.11 10.35
N CYS A 136 -4.02 -6.89 10.17
CA CYS A 136 -5.29 -6.45 9.63
C CYS A 136 -6.40 -6.62 10.67
N ASP A 137 -7.32 -5.67 10.73
CA ASP A 137 -8.59 -5.82 11.42
C ASP A 137 -9.61 -6.31 10.39
N ALA A 138 -9.79 -7.62 10.36
CA ALA A 138 -10.59 -8.30 9.36
C ALA A 138 -12.06 -7.83 9.39
N VAL A 139 -12.62 -7.54 8.22
CA VAL A 139 -14.00 -7.07 8.07
C VAL A 139 -14.93 -8.27 7.89
N ARG A 140 -15.83 -8.49 8.86
CA ARG A 140 -16.78 -9.61 8.88
C ARG A 140 -18.15 -9.16 9.37
N GLY A 141 -19.21 -9.61 8.68
CA GLY A 141 -20.58 -9.32 9.05
C GLY A 141 -20.95 -7.84 9.01
N LEU A 142 -20.22 -7.04 8.24
CA LEU A 142 -20.45 -5.61 8.07
C LEU A 142 -21.52 -5.39 7.01
N HIS A 143 -22.48 -4.47 7.28
CA HIS A 143 -23.40 -3.96 6.27
C HIS A 143 -22.88 -2.64 5.71
N ALA A 144 -22.88 -2.49 4.37
CA ALA A 144 -22.64 -1.21 3.71
C ALA A 144 -23.53 -1.08 2.47
N ASP A 145 -24.35 -0.02 2.40
CA ASP A 145 -25.16 0.28 1.21
C ASP A 145 -24.31 0.39 -0.06
N MET A 146 -23.10 0.94 0.09
CA MET A 146 -22.07 0.98 -0.95
C MET A 146 -20.70 0.67 -0.36
N ALA A 147 -19.91 -0.17 -1.03
CA ALA A 147 -18.55 -0.49 -0.67
C ALA A 147 -17.59 -0.20 -1.83
N VAL A 148 -16.48 0.47 -1.54
CA VAL A 148 -15.37 0.67 -2.46
C VAL A 148 -14.24 -0.23 -2.01
N ILE A 149 -13.93 -1.25 -2.81
CA ILE A 149 -13.05 -2.35 -2.40
C ILE A 149 -11.85 -2.47 -3.34
N ASP A 150 -10.67 -2.64 -2.74
CA ASP A 150 -9.43 -2.95 -3.45
C ASP A 150 -9.59 -4.22 -4.32
N ALA A 151 -9.24 -4.12 -5.59
CA ALA A 151 -9.33 -5.20 -6.57
C ALA A 151 -8.16 -5.13 -7.57
N ALA A 152 -6.96 -4.81 -7.07
CA ALA A 152 -5.79 -4.54 -7.91
C ALA A 152 -5.38 -5.71 -8.81
N TYR A 153 -5.61 -6.95 -8.36
CA TYR A 153 -5.16 -8.14 -9.09
C TYR A 153 -6.25 -8.73 -9.96
N SER A 154 -5.83 -9.28 -11.10
CA SER A 154 -6.76 -9.83 -12.08
C SER A 154 -7.31 -11.21 -11.65
N ARG A 155 -8.43 -11.63 -12.31
CA ARG A 155 -9.01 -12.97 -12.12
C ARG A 155 -8.08 -14.12 -12.48
N MET A 156 -6.96 -13.85 -13.14
CA MET A 156 -6.04 -14.88 -13.64
C MET A 156 -5.02 -15.36 -12.61
N ASP A 157 -4.87 -14.66 -11.49
CA ASP A 157 -3.91 -15.02 -10.43
C ASP A 157 -4.46 -16.13 -9.52
N ARG A 158 -4.99 -17.19 -10.13
CA ARG A 158 -5.64 -18.31 -9.44
C ARG A 158 -4.72 -19.53 -9.37
N GLY A 159 -4.73 -20.19 -8.22
CA GLY A 159 -4.33 -21.58 -8.07
C GLY A 159 -2.90 -21.84 -7.61
N ARG A 160 -2.02 -20.83 -7.52
CA ARG A 160 -0.70 -20.96 -6.90
C ARG A 160 -0.47 -19.84 -5.90
N ASP A 161 0.11 -20.17 -4.75
CA ASP A 161 0.50 -19.13 -3.79
C ASP A 161 1.56 -18.20 -4.42
N LEU A 162 1.21 -16.94 -4.57
CA LEU A 162 2.09 -15.93 -5.19
C LEU A 162 3.40 -15.77 -4.40
N ARG A 163 3.38 -15.98 -3.08
CA ARG A 163 4.59 -15.93 -2.25
C ARG A 163 5.55 -17.06 -2.58
N ILE A 164 5.03 -18.27 -2.87
CA ILE A 164 5.84 -19.39 -3.34
C ILE A 164 6.49 -19.03 -4.68
N GLN A 165 5.76 -18.41 -5.60
CA GLN A 165 6.32 -17.98 -6.89
C GLN A 165 7.44 -16.96 -6.73
N VAL A 166 7.31 -16.03 -5.77
CA VAL A 166 8.37 -15.06 -5.45
C VAL A 166 9.60 -15.79 -4.92
N ALA A 167 9.44 -16.72 -3.96
CA ALA A 167 10.55 -17.50 -3.39
C ALA A 167 11.25 -18.37 -4.43
N ASP A 168 10.49 -19.09 -5.29
CA ASP A 168 11.05 -19.92 -6.37
C ASP A 168 11.84 -19.08 -7.39
N THR A 169 11.29 -17.90 -7.75
CA THR A 169 11.97 -17.00 -8.69
C THR A 169 13.26 -16.45 -8.08
N ALA A 170 13.21 -16.05 -6.79
CA ALA A 170 14.38 -15.61 -6.05
C ALA A 170 15.46 -16.70 -5.99
N SER A 171 15.07 -17.92 -5.61
CA SER A 171 15.97 -19.09 -5.59
C SER A 171 16.63 -19.35 -6.94
N SER A 172 15.85 -19.22 -8.03
CA SER A 172 16.37 -19.36 -9.39
C SER A 172 17.39 -18.29 -9.76
N LEU A 173 17.20 -17.04 -9.27
CA LEU A 173 18.10 -15.91 -9.53
C LEU A 173 19.38 -15.96 -8.68
N MET A 174 19.36 -16.67 -7.55
CA MET A 174 20.49 -16.82 -6.63
C MET A 174 21.37 -18.05 -6.93
N LYS A 175 21.11 -18.77 -8.03
CA LYS A 175 21.93 -19.91 -8.44
C LYS A 175 23.41 -19.50 -8.54
N ASP A 176 24.29 -20.46 -8.24
CA ASP A 176 25.74 -20.28 -8.29
C ASP A 176 26.27 -19.18 -7.34
N GLY A 177 25.50 -18.86 -6.29
CA GLY A 177 25.85 -17.84 -5.32
C GLY A 177 25.69 -16.41 -5.83
N ALA A 178 24.89 -16.17 -6.86
CA ALA A 178 24.61 -14.81 -7.33
C ALA A 178 23.90 -13.99 -6.23
N PRO A 179 24.26 -12.71 -6.03
CA PRO A 179 23.50 -11.83 -5.14
C PRO A 179 22.13 -11.49 -5.75
N LEU A 180 21.16 -11.19 -4.89
CA LEU A 180 19.79 -10.85 -5.30
C LEU A 180 19.42 -9.43 -4.86
N LEU A 181 18.91 -8.61 -5.79
CA LEU A 181 18.37 -7.29 -5.52
C LEU A 181 16.85 -7.28 -5.68
N LEU A 182 16.16 -6.77 -4.65
CA LEU A 182 14.70 -6.58 -4.63
C LEU A 182 14.37 -5.08 -4.51
N PRO A 183 14.06 -4.40 -5.62
CA PRO A 183 13.53 -3.05 -5.58
C PRO A 183 12.12 -3.03 -4.99
N VAL A 184 11.94 -2.32 -3.86
CA VAL A 184 10.68 -2.26 -3.10
C VAL A 184 10.26 -0.80 -2.85
N PRO A 185 8.98 -0.50 -2.57
CA PRO A 185 8.56 0.81 -2.09
C PRO A 185 9.15 1.08 -0.69
N HIS A 186 9.11 2.34 -0.27
CA HIS A 186 9.60 2.71 1.06
C HIS A 186 8.73 2.10 2.16
N TYR A 187 7.41 2.13 1.99
CA TYR A 187 6.45 1.56 2.94
C TYR A 187 5.73 0.34 2.34
N GLY A 188 5.35 -0.61 3.18
CA GLY A 188 4.56 -1.79 2.79
C GLY A 188 5.43 -3.02 2.52
N ARG A 189 5.25 -3.67 1.37
CA ARG A 189 5.71 -5.05 1.08
C ARG A 189 7.19 -5.36 1.34
N GLY A 190 8.06 -4.36 1.48
CA GLY A 190 9.50 -4.60 1.73
C GLY A 190 9.74 -5.39 3.01
N LEU A 191 9.10 -5.02 4.11
CA LEU A 191 9.20 -5.73 5.38
C LEU A 191 8.47 -7.07 5.34
N SER A 192 7.27 -7.13 4.77
CA SER A 192 6.52 -8.38 4.60
C SER A 192 7.32 -9.44 3.83
N MET A 193 7.94 -9.04 2.72
CA MET A 193 8.83 -9.91 1.95
C MET A 193 10.10 -10.27 2.74
N GLY A 194 10.64 -9.32 3.49
CA GLY A 194 11.83 -9.54 4.33
C GLY A 194 11.62 -10.69 5.31
N ILE A 195 10.44 -10.78 5.95
CA ILE A 195 10.10 -11.89 6.85
C ILE A 195 10.07 -13.22 6.10
N LEU A 196 9.35 -13.31 4.98
CA LEU A 196 9.35 -14.53 4.17
C LEU A 196 10.76 -14.94 3.74
N PHE A 197 11.57 -13.97 3.33
CA PHE A 197 12.94 -14.24 2.90
C PHE A 197 13.86 -14.66 4.07
N HIS A 198 13.63 -14.12 5.26
CA HIS A 198 14.31 -14.58 6.47
C HIS A 198 13.94 -16.03 6.79
N GLU A 199 12.68 -16.39 6.75
CA GLU A 199 12.22 -17.75 7.00
C GLU A 199 12.74 -18.76 5.95
N THR A 200 12.80 -18.33 4.68
CA THR A 200 13.15 -19.21 3.56
C THR A 200 14.66 -19.30 3.34
N PHE A 201 15.38 -18.21 3.47
CA PHE A 201 16.79 -18.08 3.06
C PHE A 201 17.74 -17.63 4.19
N GLY A 202 17.21 -17.12 5.30
CA GLY A 202 18.03 -16.44 6.34
C GLY A 202 19.04 -17.31 7.07
N ARG A 203 18.99 -18.65 6.91
CA ARG A 203 20.00 -19.57 7.45
C ARG A 203 21.30 -19.55 6.65
N ASP A 204 21.19 -19.37 5.32
CA ASP A 204 22.29 -19.53 4.38
C ASP A 204 22.72 -18.22 3.74
N HIS A 205 21.90 -17.17 3.88
CA HIS A 205 22.06 -15.89 3.19
C HIS A 205 21.87 -14.71 4.13
N GLY A 206 22.75 -13.71 4.06
CA GLY A 206 22.54 -12.41 4.72
C GLY A 206 21.42 -11.62 4.02
N ILE A 207 20.56 -10.97 4.83
CA ILE A 207 19.48 -10.12 4.33
C ILE A 207 19.77 -8.67 4.71
N TYR A 208 19.96 -7.86 3.69
CA TYR A 208 20.38 -6.48 3.81
C TYR A 208 19.27 -5.53 3.36
N MET A 209 18.99 -4.51 4.15
CA MET A 209 17.96 -3.53 3.87
C MET A 209 18.57 -2.14 3.69
N SER A 210 18.14 -1.43 2.64
CA SER A 210 18.47 -0.02 2.46
C SER A 210 18.10 0.80 3.71
N PRO A 211 18.81 1.92 3.98
CA PRO A 211 18.69 2.64 5.25
C PRO A 211 17.25 2.94 5.67
N LYS A 212 16.43 3.45 4.76
CA LYS A 212 15.04 3.78 5.06
C LYS A 212 14.18 2.57 5.46
N LEU A 213 14.39 1.43 4.81
CA LEU A 213 13.65 0.20 5.13
C LEU A 213 14.13 -0.41 6.45
N TYR A 214 15.45 -0.35 6.71
CA TYR A 214 16.00 -0.78 7.99
C TYR A 214 15.52 0.10 9.15
N ASP A 215 15.47 1.41 8.96
CA ASP A 215 14.95 2.33 9.98
C ASP A 215 13.45 2.07 10.24
N GLU A 216 12.67 1.71 9.21
CA GLU A 216 11.28 1.29 9.36
C GLU A 216 11.17 -0.03 10.15
N TRP A 217 12.02 -1.01 9.87
CA TRP A 217 12.12 -2.24 10.67
C TRP A 217 12.38 -1.96 12.14
N LEU A 218 13.37 -1.14 12.48
CA LEU A 218 13.67 -0.74 13.86
C LEU A 218 12.51 -0.01 14.51
N HIS A 219 11.75 0.78 13.74
CA HIS A 219 10.61 1.53 14.25
C HIS A 219 9.38 0.64 14.52
N LEU A 220 9.12 -0.36 13.67
CA LEU A 220 7.87 -1.13 13.67
C LEU A 220 8.00 -2.53 14.28
N GLY A 221 9.16 -3.18 14.17
CA GLY A 221 9.34 -4.61 14.42
C GLY A 221 8.89 -5.10 15.80
N HIS A 222 8.91 -4.24 16.83
CA HIS A 222 8.41 -4.58 18.18
C HIS A 222 7.09 -3.85 18.54
N ARG A 223 6.36 -3.29 17.56
CA ARG A 223 5.11 -2.56 17.82
C ARG A 223 3.89 -3.41 17.52
N LYS A 224 3.40 -4.13 18.53
CA LYS A 224 2.20 -5.01 18.46
C LYS A 224 0.97 -4.38 17.80
N TYR A 225 0.85 -3.07 17.80
CA TYR A 225 -0.24 -2.40 17.09
C TYR A 225 -0.16 -2.56 15.57
N PHE A 226 1.05 -2.56 14.99
CA PHE A 226 1.23 -2.60 13.54
C PHE A 226 1.51 -4.01 13.02
N VAL A 227 2.18 -4.86 13.81
CA VAL A 227 2.71 -6.14 13.35
C VAL A 227 2.14 -7.32 14.14
N HIS A 228 2.21 -8.51 13.55
CA HIS A 228 1.81 -9.75 14.21
C HIS A 228 2.66 -10.02 15.47
N ASP A 229 2.12 -10.77 16.44
CA ASP A 229 2.80 -11.01 17.72
C ASP A 229 4.11 -11.76 17.52
N GLU A 230 4.15 -12.75 16.63
CA GLU A 230 5.34 -13.51 16.28
C GLU A 230 6.47 -12.65 15.73
N ILE A 231 6.15 -11.57 15.03
CA ILE A 231 7.15 -10.62 14.51
C ILE A 231 7.83 -9.87 15.67
N THR A 232 7.10 -9.56 16.73
CA THR A 232 7.67 -8.82 17.88
C THR A 232 8.68 -9.62 18.68
N GLU A 233 8.73 -10.93 18.51
CA GLU A 233 9.69 -11.83 19.16
C GLU A 233 10.98 -12.00 18.35
N LEU A 234 11.00 -11.55 17.09
CA LEU A 234 12.18 -11.66 16.24
C LEU A 234 13.26 -10.65 16.65
N PRO A 235 14.55 -11.06 16.73
CA PRO A 235 15.63 -10.13 17.01
C PRO A 235 15.83 -9.15 15.84
N PHE A 236 16.17 -7.91 16.13
CA PHE A 236 16.45 -6.92 15.07
C PHE A 236 17.56 -7.33 14.11
N SER A 237 18.48 -8.20 14.57
CA SER A 237 19.62 -8.69 13.80
C SER A 237 19.29 -9.65 12.66
N ILE A 238 18.01 -10.04 12.46
CA ILE A 238 17.60 -10.84 11.28
C ILE A 238 17.82 -10.06 9.98
N PHE A 239 17.81 -8.73 10.04
CA PHE A 239 18.17 -7.86 8.93
C PHE A 239 19.38 -7.02 9.27
N GLN A 240 20.16 -6.69 8.24
CA GLN A 240 21.33 -5.85 8.34
C GLN A 240 21.12 -4.54 7.58
N ARG A 241 21.68 -3.45 8.12
CA ARG A 241 21.63 -2.16 7.42
C ARG A 241 22.63 -2.18 6.26
N TRP A 242 22.17 -1.83 5.08
CA TRP A 242 22.96 -1.79 3.85
C TRP A 242 23.27 -0.34 3.44
N ASP A 243 24.47 -0.09 2.97
CA ASP A 243 24.91 1.23 2.48
C ASP A 243 24.37 1.59 1.07
N ASN A 244 23.72 0.63 0.38
CA ASN A 244 23.29 0.69 -1.01
C ASN A 244 24.43 0.68 -2.05
N GLU A 245 25.63 0.32 -1.68
CA GLU A 245 26.83 0.34 -2.54
C GLU A 245 27.51 -1.03 -2.59
N THR A 246 27.82 -1.61 -1.45
CA THR A 246 28.55 -2.89 -1.37
C THR A 246 27.64 -4.07 -1.67
N ILE A 247 28.05 -4.91 -2.63
CA ILE A 247 27.35 -6.16 -3.01
C ILE A 247 28.30 -7.35 -2.83
N GLU A 248 27.88 -8.28 -2.01
CA GLU A 248 28.60 -9.55 -1.78
C GLU A 248 27.80 -10.73 -2.34
N LYS A 249 28.49 -11.74 -2.82
CA LYS A 249 27.89 -12.96 -3.37
C LYS A 249 27.04 -13.67 -2.31
N GLY A 250 25.97 -14.28 -2.77
CA GLY A 250 25.08 -15.09 -1.95
C GLY A 250 24.16 -14.31 -1.01
N ASN A 251 24.19 -12.99 -1.00
CA ASN A 251 23.34 -12.18 -0.14
C ASN A 251 22.14 -11.56 -0.85
N ILE A 252 21.16 -11.14 -0.07
CA ILE A 252 19.87 -10.61 -0.53
C ILE A 252 19.76 -9.14 -0.10
N TYR A 253 19.42 -8.25 -1.04
CA TYR A 253 19.42 -6.81 -0.86
C TYR A 253 18.06 -6.21 -1.18
N PHE A 254 17.44 -5.56 -0.21
CA PHE A 254 16.19 -4.81 -0.39
C PHE A 254 16.50 -3.32 -0.61
N LEU A 255 16.16 -2.80 -1.78
CA LEU A 255 16.41 -1.43 -2.21
C LEU A 255 15.12 -0.62 -2.26
N THR A 256 15.00 0.47 -1.50
CA THR A 256 13.83 1.35 -1.51
C THR A 256 13.75 2.24 -2.77
N ASP A 257 13.56 1.62 -3.93
CA ASP A 257 13.34 2.28 -5.23
C ASP A 257 12.59 1.34 -6.20
N ALA A 258 11.32 1.05 -5.91
CA ALA A 258 10.52 0.04 -6.63
C ALA A 258 10.48 0.23 -8.16
N GLN A 259 10.59 1.48 -8.66
CA GLN A 259 10.55 1.80 -10.08
C GLN A 259 11.93 2.06 -10.70
N LEU A 260 13.02 1.84 -9.93
CA LEU A 260 14.40 2.13 -10.35
C LEU A 260 14.57 3.57 -10.87
N SER A 261 13.92 4.50 -10.20
CA SER A 261 13.85 5.90 -10.60
C SER A 261 15.18 6.64 -10.42
N ARG A 262 15.97 6.25 -9.40
CA ARG A 262 17.27 6.86 -9.11
C ARG A 262 18.36 6.36 -10.07
N ALA A 263 19.23 7.27 -10.49
CA ALA A 263 20.37 6.92 -11.34
C ALA A 263 21.32 5.93 -10.63
N SER A 264 21.59 6.13 -9.33
CA SER A 264 22.41 5.22 -8.50
C SER A 264 21.88 3.81 -8.45
N SER A 265 20.55 3.63 -8.30
CA SER A 265 19.94 2.28 -8.32
C SER A 265 20.16 1.56 -9.64
N ARG A 266 20.06 2.27 -10.74
CA ARG A 266 20.31 1.70 -12.07
C ARG A 266 21.78 1.41 -12.32
N GLN A 267 22.66 2.30 -11.89
CA GLN A 267 24.12 2.10 -12.00
C GLN A 267 24.55 0.88 -11.21
N LEU A 268 24.07 0.71 -9.98
CA LEU A 268 24.32 -0.48 -9.16
C LEU A 268 24.00 -1.78 -9.92
N ILE A 269 22.87 -1.83 -10.62
CA ILE A 269 22.47 -3.00 -11.43
C ILE A 269 23.41 -3.23 -12.62
N LEU A 270 23.90 -2.14 -13.24
CA LEU A 270 24.81 -2.23 -14.40
C LEU A 270 26.23 -2.64 -13.98
N ASP A 271 26.69 -2.21 -12.82
CA ASP A 271 28.01 -2.54 -12.28
C ASP A 271 28.10 -4.00 -11.77
N HIS A 272 26.95 -4.63 -11.51
CA HIS A 272 26.86 -6.02 -11.03
C HIS A 272 26.05 -6.89 -12.01
N PRO A 273 26.61 -7.27 -13.17
CA PRO A 273 25.86 -8.01 -14.22
C PRO A 273 25.44 -9.44 -13.78
N ASP A 274 26.12 -10.02 -12.81
CA ASP A 274 25.82 -11.33 -12.20
C ASP A 274 24.70 -11.27 -11.15
N MET A 275 24.36 -10.09 -10.65
CA MET A 275 23.31 -9.91 -9.65
C MET A 275 21.91 -10.17 -10.23
N GLY A 276 21.14 -11.08 -9.60
CA GLY A 276 19.72 -11.24 -9.89
C GLY A 276 18.92 -9.98 -9.52
N VAL A 277 17.95 -9.57 -10.32
CA VAL A 277 17.02 -8.48 -10.01
C VAL A 277 15.60 -8.98 -10.10
N LEU A 278 14.85 -8.88 -8.99
CA LEU A 278 13.47 -9.34 -8.88
C LEU A 278 12.51 -8.18 -8.59
N LEU A 279 11.66 -7.85 -9.57
CA LEU A 279 10.58 -6.88 -9.42
C LEU A 279 9.34 -7.59 -8.89
N THR A 280 8.67 -7.02 -7.88
CA THR A 280 7.62 -7.72 -7.11
C THR A 280 6.31 -6.96 -6.99
N GLY A 281 6.14 -5.86 -7.69
CA GLY A 281 4.91 -5.07 -7.71
C GLY A 281 4.67 -4.43 -9.06
N SER A 282 3.65 -3.60 -9.16
CA SER A 282 3.29 -2.93 -10.40
C SER A 282 4.47 -2.26 -11.08
N ILE A 283 4.68 -2.55 -12.35
CA ILE A 283 5.69 -1.89 -13.20
C ILE A 283 5.00 -0.77 -13.96
N HIS A 284 5.35 0.48 -13.66
CA HIS A 284 4.75 1.66 -14.29
C HIS A 284 5.08 1.73 -15.79
N GLY A 285 4.11 2.16 -16.60
CA GLY A 285 4.25 2.22 -18.06
C GLY A 285 5.43 3.07 -18.53
N TYR A 286 5.73 4.16 -17.83
CA TYR A 286 6.85 5.07 -18.05
C TYR A 286 8.00 4.92 -17.05
N GLY A 287 7.90 3.95 -16.13
CA GLY A 287 8.92 3.69 -15.11
C GLY A 287 10.19 3.06 -15.70
N LYS A 288 11.34 3.36 -15.10
CA LYS A 288 12.65 2.81 -15.54
C LYS A 288 12.75 1.31 -15.28
N ALA A 289 12.09 0.76 -14.28
CA ALA A 289 12.01 -0.67 -14.01
C ALA A 289 11.49 -1.46 -15.23
N ARG A 290 10.59 -0.85 -16.04
CA ARG A 290 10.07 -1.46 -17.28
C ARG A 290 11.19 -1.79 -18.28
N CYS A 291 12.17 -0.92 -18.43
CA CYS A 291 13.30 -1.16 -19.35
C CYS A 291 14.09 -2.39 -18.92
N PHE A 292 14.40 -2.51 -17.62
CA PHE A 292 15.13 -3.67 -17.08
C PHE A 292 14.33 -4.97 -17.24
N PHE A 293 13.02 -4.93 -17.06
CA PHE A 293 12.13 -6.07 -17.29
C PHE A 293 12.09 -6.46 -18.78
N GLN A 294 11.86 -5.51 -19.69
CA GLN A 294 11.75 -5.75 -21.13
C GLN A 294 13.05 -6.27 -21.76
N THR A 295 14.20 -5.84 -21.26
CA THR A 295 15.51 -6.33 -21.70
C THR A 295 15.91 -7.68 -21.06
N GLY A 296 15.08 -8.23 -20.20
CA GLY A 296 15.36 -9.47 -19.48
C GLY A 296 16.38 -9.35 -18.36
N ARG A 297 16.88 -8.13 -18.06
CA ARG A 297 17.82 -7.86 -16.98
C ARG A 297 17.19 -8.00 -15.60
N ALA A 298 15.87 -7.81 -15.48
CA ALA A 298 15.09 -8.08 -14.29
C ALA A 298 14.01 -9.13 -14.56
N LYS A 299 13.75 -9.98 -13.57
CA LYS A 299 12.61 -10.90 -13.57
C LYS A 299 11.45 -10.29 -12.78
N PHE A 300 10.27 -10.84 -12.94
CA PHE A 300 9.06 -10.40 -12.25
C PHE A 300 8.35 -11.59 -11.61
N ALA A 301 7.96 -11.43 -10.34
CA ALA A 301 7.02 -12.29 -9.63
C ALA A 301 6.20 -11.43 -8.68
N LEU A 302 4.88 -11.50 -8.79
CA LEU A 302 3.97 -10.63 -8.04
C LEU A 302 3.96 -10.98 -6.55
N TRP A 303 4.23 -9.98 -5.70
CA TRP A 303 3.97 -10.07 -4.25
C TRP A 303 2.52 -9.67 -3.96
N PRO A 304 1.76 -10.48 -3.21
CA PRO A 304 0.35 -10.22 -2.95
C PRO A 304 0.17 -9.22 -1.79
N ASN A 305 0.23 -7.93 -2.08
CA ASN A 305 -0.02 -6.85 -1.10
C ASN A 305 -1.37 -6.14 -1.27
N HIS A 306 -2.21 -6.63 -2.16
CA HIS A 306 -3.59 -6.21 -2.40
C HIS A 306 -4.50 -7.43 -2.47
N LEU A 307 -5.81 -7.23 -2.48
CA LEU A 307 -6.75 -8.31 -2.75
C LEU A 307 -6.61 -8.83 -4.17
N THR A 308 -6.66 -10.15 -4.30
CA THR A 308 -6.99 -10.80 -5.56
C THR A 308 -8.49 -10.61 -5.85
N TRP A 309 -8.90 -10.82 -7.09
CA TRP A 309 -10.33 -10.74 -7.42
C TRP A 309 -11.17 -11.73 -6.58
N GLN A 310 -10.66 -12.92 -6.30
CA GLN A 310 -11.38 -13.92 -5.49
C GLN A 310 -11.50 -13.45 -4.03
N GLU A 311 -10.43 -12.92 -3.45
CA GLU A 311 -10.47 -12.40 -2.07
C GLU A 311 -11.42 -11.20 -1.94
N MET A 312 -11.56 -10.37 -2.97
CA MET A 312 -12.56 -9.29 -3.00
C MET A 312 -13.99 -9.86 -3.06
N GLU A 313 -14.24 -10.89 -3.88
CA GLU A 313 -15.57 -11.56 -3.92
C GLU A 313 -15.87 -12.30 -2.60
N ASP A 314 -14.87 -12.89 -1.95
CA ASP A 314 -15.01 -13.53 -0.65
C ASP A 314 -15.34 -12.49 0.42
N LEU A 315 -14.63 -11.35 0.45
CA LEU A 315 -14.92 -10.24 1.36
C LEU A 315 -16.35 -9.72 1.18
N LYS A 316 -16.82 -9.59 -0.07
CA LYS A 316 -18.21 -9.23 -0.38
C LYS A 316 -19.19 -10.28 0.13
N ALA A 317 -18.89 -11.57 -0.04
CA ALA A 317 -19.77 -12.66 0.37
C ALA A 317 -19.88 -12.83 1.89
N GLU A 318 -18.82 -12.49 2.63
CA GLU A 318 -18.77 -12.52 4.10
C GLU A 318 -19.43 -11.28 4.75
N ASN A 319 -19.84 -10.31 3.94
CA ASN A 319 -20.44 -9.06 4.36
C ASN A 319 -21.68 -8.73 3.53
N ASP A 320 -22.58 -7.90 4.07
CA ASP A 320 -23.77 -7.44 3.36
C ASP A 320 -23.44 -6.13 2.59
N MET A 321 -22.96 -6.26 1.34
CA MET A 321 -22.54 -5.16 0.48
C MET A 321 -23.23 -5.24 -0.89
N PRO A 322 -24.48 -4.77 -1.00
CA PRO A 322 -25.26 -4.88 -2.23
C PRO A 322 -24.65 -4.15 -3.43
N LEU A 323 -23.98 -3.02 -3.20
CA LEU A 323 -23.24 -2.27 -4.23
C LEU A 323 -21.76 -2.26 -3.94
N VAL A 324 -20.95 -2.94 -4.76
CA VAL A 324 -19.50 -2.91 -4.69
C VAL A 324 -18.90 -2.21 -5.89
N VAL A 325 -18.07 -1.22 -5.63
CA VAL A 325 -17.26 -0.49 -6.62
C VAL A 325 -15.80 -0.96 -6.47
N PRO A 326 -15.29 -1.82 -7.37
CA PRO A 326 -13.89 -2.23 -7.33
C PRO A 326 -12.99 -1.07 -7.77
N PHE A 327 -11.92 -0.81 -7.04
CA PHE A 327 -10.91 0.16 -7.43
C PHE A 327 -9.52 -0.50 -7.64
N HIS A 328 -8.53 0.24 -8.12
CA HIS A 328 -7.22 -0.26 -8.58
C HIS A 328 -7.30 -1.23 -9.77
N ASN A 329 -8.48 -1.56 -10.28
CA ASN A 329 -8.61 -2.45 -11.42
C ASN A 329 -8.60 -1.66 -12.72
N LYS A 330 -7.59 -1.90 -13.57
CA LYS A 330 -7.45 -1.22 -14.86
C LYS A 330 -8.58 -1.50 -15.86
N LYS A 331 -9.35 -2.58 -15.66
CA LYS A 331 -10.46 -3.00 -16.54
C LYS A 331 -11.82 -2.51 -16.08
N VAL A 332 -11.93 -2.13 -14.82
CA VAL A 332 -13.16 -1.61 -14.23
C VAL A 332 -12.81 -0.24 -13.66
N LYS A 333 -12.94 0.80 -14.47
CA LYS A 333 -12.87 2.17 -13.98
C LYS A 333 -14.29 2.58 -13.62
N PRO A 334 -14.54 3.16 -12.44
CA PRO A 334 -15.76 3.93 -12.25
C PRO A 334 -15.81 5.02 -13.32
N GLU A 335 -16.97 5.21 -13.94
CA GLU A 335 -17.14 6.20 -15.01
C GLU A 335 -16.89 7.63 -14.51
N ASN A 336 -17.00 7.85 -13.21
CA ASN A 336 -16.79 9.14 -12.55
C ASN A 336 -16.10 8.97 -11.19
N ASP A 337 -15.28 9.95 -10.79
CA ASP A 337 -14.69 10.06 -9.44
C ASP A 337 -15.69 10.66 -8.41
N THR A 338 -16.96 10.79 -8.79
CA THR A 338 -18.05 11.39 -7.99
C THR A 338 -19.17 10.39 -7.79
N PHE A 339 -19.59 10.21 -6.54
CA PHE A 339 -20.73 9.38 -6.16
C PHE A 339 -21.75 10.21 -5.37
N ILE A 340 -23.03 9.99 -5.67
CA ILE A 340 -24.16 10.55 -4.94
C ILE A 340 -24.79 9.41 -4.15
N PHE A 341 -24.96 9.56 -2.83
CA PHE A 341 -25.53 8.57 -1.93
C PHE A 341 -26.83 9.03 -1.27
#